data_9af918d59779acc090c705001d9d0801
#
_entry.id   9af918d59779acc090c705001d9d0801
#
_cell.length_a   1.000
_cell.length_b   1.000
_cell.length_c   1.000
_cell.angle_alpha   90.00
_cell.angle_beta   90.00
_cell.angle_gamma   90.00
#
_symmetry.space_group_name_H-M   'P 1'
#
loop_
_entity.id
_entity.type
_entity.pdbx_description
1 polymer ?
#
loop_
_entity_poly.entity_id
_entity_poly.type
_entity_poly.pdbx_seq_one_letter_code
_entity_poly.pdbx_strand_id
1 'polypeptide(L)'
;MYQQTKIIAFDLDGTLTQHKSKLGEQNKSVLDRLAQKYKLIMVGAGTCPRIWNQMNCYPIDVIGSYGLQFATYNAETQQQELQWDEKVPVDREEILRRAMLLRDKYDLHDYAGEPMEFHPTGALTFPVLGTAAKIEDKLSYDPDRAKRRVMYPYVKELFHDYNVMIGGSSSFDMVPGQYGKLNALRRYLKMQGLTDENVIYCGDDYHEGGNDP
;
A
#
# COMPACT_ATOMS: atom_id res chain seq x y z
N MET A 1 -14.70 -11.59 22.40
CA MET A 1 -13.57 -11.13 21.57
C MET A 1 -13.81 -9.72 20.98
N TYR A 2 -15.01 -9.37 20.51
CA TYR A 2 -15.26 -8.05 19.88
C TYR A 2 -15.61 -6.90 20.83
N GLN A 3 -15.77 -7.12 22.12
CA GLN A 3 -16.13 -6.07 23.10
C GLN A 3 -15.05 -5.00 23.33
N GLN A 4 -13.81 -5.28 22.93
CA GLN A 4 -12.68 -4.34 23.05
C GLN A 4 -12.36 -3.60 21.75
N THR A 5 -13.00 -3.96 20.64
CA THR A 5 -12.77 -3.31 19.34
C THR A 5 -13.24 -1.87 19.36
N LYS A 6 -12.35 -0.95 19.00
CA LYS A 6 -12.62 0.50 18.89
C LYS A 6 -12.42 1.02 17.48
N ILE A 7 -11.56 0.35 16.72
CA ILE A 7 -11.14 0.76 15.38
C ILE A 7 -11.39 -0.37 14.39
N ILE A 8 -11.87 -0.02 13.20
CA ILE A 8 -11.84 -0.91 12.05
C ILE A 8 -10.98 -0.23 10.99
N ALA A 9 -9.90 -0.92 10.61
CA ALA A 9 -8.97 -0.49 9.58
C ALA A 9 -9.25 -1.26 8.29
N PHE A 10 -9.20 -0.59 7.15
CA PHE A 10 -9.50 -1.17 5.85
C PHE A 10 -8.34 -0.94 4.88
N ASP A 11 -8.03 -1.96 4.10
CA ASP A 11 -7.42 -1.77 2.79
C ASP A 11 -8.44 -1.20 1.79
N LEU A 12 -7.96 -0.74 0.64
CA LEU A 12 -8.79 -0.10 -0.36
C LEU A 12 -9.05 -1.01 -1.58
N ASP A 13 -8.00 -1.25 -2.36
CA ASP A 13 -8.08 -1.93 -3.65
C ASP A 13 -8.23 -3.45 -3.47
N GLY A 14 -9.37 -4.04 -3.83
CA GLY A 14 -9.68 -5.45 -3.59
C GLY A 14 -10.57 -5.66 -2.35
N THR A 15 -10.61 -4.69 -1.43
CA THR A 15 -11.39 -4.76 -0.19
C THR A 15 -12.65 -3.90 -0.25
N LEU A 16 -12.51 -2.58 -0.33
CA LEU A 16 -13.65 -1.64 -0.39
C LEU A 16 -13.98 -1.21 -1.81
N THR A 17 -13.01 -1.26 -2.70
CA THR A 17 -13.19 -0.92 -4.12
C THR A 17 -12.57 -1.99 -5.00
N GLN A 18 -13.08 -2.14 -6.21
CA GLN A 18 -12.29 -2.82 -7.24
C GLN A 18 -11.06 -1.96 -7.56
N HIS A 19 -10.01 -2.59 -8.04
CA HIS A 19 -8.73 -1.92 -8.31
C HIS A 19 -8.93 -0.63 -9.11
N LYS A 20 -8.47 0.49 -8.55
CA LYS A 20 -8.57 1.86 -9.09
C LYS A 20 -10.00 2.36 -9.39
N SER A 21 -11.04 1.71 -8.87
CA SER A 21 -12.41 2.19 -8.99
C SER A 21 -12.82 3.04 -7.79
N LYS A 22 -13.87 3.82 -7.95
CA LYS A 22 -14.45 4.63 -6.86
C LYS A 22 -15.24 3.77 -5.87
N LEU A 23 -15.35 4.26 -4.62
CA LEU A 23 -16.22 3.66 -3.61
C LEU A 23 -17.67 3.63 -4.09
N GLY A 24 -18.25 2.43 -4.15
CA GLY A 24 -19.65 2.26 -4.53
C GLY A 24 -20.62 2.45 -3.36
N GLU A 25 -21.88 2.75 -3.65
CA GLU A 25 -22.93 3.03 -2.67
C GLU A 25 -23.17 1.88 -1.67
N GLN A 26 -23.02 0.64 -2.11
CA GLN A 26 -23.18 -0.53 -1.24
C GLN A 26 -22.14 -0.52 -0.12
N ASN A 27 -20.87 -0.38 -0.45
CA ASN A 27 -19.79 -0.37 0.53
C ASN A 27 -19.82 0.91 1.36
N LYS A 28 -20.19 2.06 0.77
CA LYS A 28 -20.44 3.29 1.52
C LYS A 28 -21.50 3.08 2.61
N SER A 29 -22.64 2.45 2.29
CA SER A 29 -23.69 2.15 3.28
C SER A 29 -23.20 1.25 4.41
N VAL A 30 -22.29 0.31 4.12
CA VAL A 30 -21.66 -0.52 5.18
C VAL A 30 -20.79 0.36 6.08
N LEU A 31 -19.94 1.21 5.51
CA LEU A 31 -19.09 2.13 6.27
C LEU A 31 -19.92 3.08 7.14
N ASP A 32 -21.02 3.65 6.61
CA ASP A 32 -21.92 4.52 7.37
C ASP A 32 -22.52 3.83 8.62
N ARG A 33 -22.85 2.54 8.52
CA ARG A 33 -23.34 1.76 9.68
C ARG A 33 -22.23 1.44 10.69
N LEU A 34 -21.02 1.12 10.20
CA LEU A 34 -19.89 0.82 11.07
C LEU A 34 -19.41 2.08 11.79
N ALA A 35 -19.40 3.23 11.12
CA ALA A 35 -19.00 4.52 11.69
C ALA A 35 -19.85 4.97 12.88
N GLN A 36 -21.08 4.43 13.04
CA GLN A 36 -21.93 4.70 14.21
C GLN A 36 -21.37 4.10 15.50
N LYS A 37 -20.49 3.09 15.42
CA LYS A 37 -20.00 2.34 16.58
C LYS A 37 -18.48 2.32 16.71
N TYR A 38 -17.77 2.48 15.59
CA TYR A 38 -16.32 2.33 15.50
C TYR A 38 -15.68 3.52 14.83
N LYS A 39 -14.46 3.84 15.25
CA LYS A 39 -13.60 4.72 14.44
C LYS A 39 -13.13 3.92 13.22
N LEU A 40 -13.30 4.48 12.03
CA LEU A 40 -12.84 3.88 10.78
C LEU A 40 -11.55 4.53 10.33
N ILE A 41 -10.65 3.75 9.73
CA ILE A 41 -9.40 4.26 9.14
C ILE A 41 -9.04 3.47 7.87
N MET A 42 -8.57 4.18 6.86
CA MET A 42 -7.97 3.58 5.67
C MET A 42 -6.47 3.38 5.84
N VAL A 43 -5.95 2.24 5.39
CA VAL A 43 -4.52 1.93 5.40
C VAL A 43 -4.10 1.38 4.05
N GLY A 44 -3.44 2.19 3.23
CA GLY A 44 -3.21 1.81 1.83
C GLY A 44 -1.82 2.14 1.29
N ALA A 45 -1.52 1.59 0.11
CA ALA A 45 -0.29 1.82 -0.64
C ALA A 45 -0.24 3.19 -1.33
N GLY A 46 -1.39 3.73 -1.72
CA GLY A 46 -1.49 5.02 -2.39
C GLY A 46 -1.26 6.21 -1.47
N THR A 47 -1.04 7.39 -2.04
CA THR A 47 -0.98 8.64 -1.28
C THR A 47 -2.33 8.96 -0.62
N CYS A 48 -2.31 9.69 0.50
CA CYS A 48 -3.55 10.09 1.19
C CYS A 48 -4.55 10.79 0.26
N PRO A 49 -4.17 11.77 -0.58
CA PRO A 49 -5.11 12.41 -1.49
C PRO A 49 -5.68 11.43 -2.55
N ARG A 50 -4.85 10.48 -3.05
CA ARG A 50 -5.32 9.48 -4.01
C ARG A 50 -6.36 8.56 -3.38
N ILE A 51 -6.06 8.00 -2.20
CA ILE A 51 -6.96 7.10 -1.48
C ILE A 51 -8.28 7.82 -1.17
N TRP A 52 -8.22 9.02 -0.61
CA TRP A 52 -9.40 9.79 -0.25
C TRP A 52 -10.27 10.14 -1.47
N ASN A 53 -9.63 10.54 -2.58
CA ASN A 53 -10.36 10.76 -3.83
C ASN A 53 -11.03 9.48 -4.35
N GLN A 54 -10.36 8.32 -4.26
CA GLN A 54 -10.92 7.02 -4.64
C GLN A 54 -12.10 6.62 -3.73
N MET A 55 -12.07 7.03 -2.45
CA MET A 55 -13.16 6.89 -1.48
C MET A 55 -14.31 7.90 -1.68
N ASN A 56 -14.37 8.63 -2.80
CA ASN A 56 -15.34 9.69 -3.04
C ASN A 56 -15.37 10.74 -1.92
N CYS A 57 -14.21 11.11 -1.40
CA CYS A 57 -14.04 12.05 -0.28
C CYS A 57 -14.83 11.64 0.98
N TYR A 58 -14.98 10.32 1.21
CA TYR A 58 -15.63 9.81 2.41
C TYR A 58 -14.93 10.34 3.68
N PRO A 59 -15.68 10.71 4.74
CA PRO A 59 -15.14 11.29 5.97
C PRO A 59 -14.40 10.26 6.83
N ILE A 60 -13.16 9.98 6.48
CA ILE A 60 -12.33 8.93 7.11
C ILE A 60 -10.87 9.37 7.18
N ASP A 61 -10.17 8.99 8.25
CA ASP A 61 -8.74 9.17 8.35
C ASP A 61 -8.01 8.19 7.42
N VAL A 62 -6.87 8.60 6.88
CA VAL A 62 -6.13 7.81 5.88
C VAL A 62 -4.65 7.72 6.26
N ILE A 63 -4.16 6.50 6.40
CA ILE A 63 -2.74 6.17 6.35
C ILE A 63 -2.41 5.81 4.90
N GLY A 64 -1.60 6.63 4.25
CA GLY A 64 -1.19 6.45 2.86
C GLY A 64 0.28 6.12 2.71
N SER A 65 0.68 5.75 1.49
CA SER A 65 2.07 5.44 1.12
C SER A 65 2.73 4.48 2.12
N TYR A 66 2.01 3.40 2.50
CA TYR A 66 2.50 2.40 3.48
C TYR A 66 2.92 3.00 4.84
N GLY A 67 2.29 4.13 5.26
CA GLY A 67 2.58 4.78 6.53
C GLY A 67 3.54 5.97 6.44
N LEU A 68 4.08 6.28 5.26
CA LEU A 68 4.86 7.49 5.02
C LEU A 68 4.00 8.75 5.05
N GLN A 69 2.68 8.60 4.83
CA GLN A 69 1.71 9.68 4.93
C GLN A 69 0.57 9.32 5.90
N PHE A 70 0.06 10.32 6.61
CA PHE A 70 -1.17 10.22 7.39
C PHE A 70 -1.95 11.52 7.32
N ALA A 71 -3.24 11.41 7.08
CA ALA A 71 -4.16 12.52 7.08
C ALA A 71 -5.39 12.21 7.93
N THR A 72 -5.85 13.19 8.69
CA THR A 72 -7.12 13.13 9.43
C THR A 72 -8.20 13.88 8.67
N TYR A 73 -9.44 13.40 8.80
CA TYR A 73 -10.59 14.13 8.28
C TYR A 73 -11.03 15.23 9.26
N ASN A 74 -11.08 16.46 8.78
CA ASN A 74 -11.62 17.59 9.52
C ASN A 74 -13.09 17.79 9.14
N ALA A 75 -14.00 17.63 10.12
CA ALA A 75 -15.43 17.73 9.88
C ALA A 75 -15.93 19.18 9.65
N GLU A 76 -15.20 20.19 10.14
CA GLU A 76 -15.56 21.60 9.97
C GLU A 76 -15.27 22.07 8.55
N THR A 77 -14.08 21.73 8.03
CA THR A 77 -13.66 22.10 6.68
C THR A 77 -14.10 21.12 5.60
N GLN A 78 -14.54 19.91 5.99
CA GLN A 78 -14.84 18.77 5.11
C GLN A 78 -13.65 18.40 4.22
N GLN A 79 -12.44 18.53 4.73
CA GLN A 79 -11.21 18.23 4.02
C GLN A 79 -10.31 17.29 4.82
N GLN A 80 -9.35 16.68 4.15
CA GLN A 80 -8.25 15.98 4.83
C GLN A 80 -7.16 16.98 5.22
N GLU A 81 -6.64 16.81 6.43
CA GLU A 81 -5.50 17.53 6.96
C GLU A 81 -4.33 16.58 7.13
N LEU A 82 -3.26 16.85 6.39
CA LEU A 82 -2.05 16.03 6.42
C LEU A 82 -1.34 16.24 7.76
N GLN A 83 -1.18 15.16 8.53
CA GLN A 83 -0.53 15.18 9.84
C GLN A 83 0.97 14.92 9.73
N TRP A 84 1.37 14.05 8.79
CA TRP A 84 2.77 13.89 8.38
C TRP A 84 2.87 13.45 6.92
N ASP A 85 3.99 13.82 6.30
CA ASP A 85 4.43 13.44 4.95
C ASP A 85 5.93 13.19 5.02
N GLU A 86 6.29 11.96 5.37
CA GLU A 86 7.68 11.57 5.55
C GLU A 86 8.33 11.29 4.22
N LYS A 87 9.57 11.75 4.07
CA LYS A 87 10.39 11.53 2.89
C LYS A 87 11.68 10.88 3.31
N VAL A 88 11.87 9.64 2.90
CA VAL A 88 13.09 8.88 3.19
C VAL A 88 14.06 9.03 2.03
N PRO A 89 15.28 9.49 2.28
CA PRO A 89 16.31 9.55 1.24
C PRO A 89 16.59 8.16 0.65
N VAL A 90 16.80 8.10 -0.66
CA VAL A 90 17.07 6.87 -1.39
C VAL A 90 18.38 7.02 -2.14
N ASP A 91 19.31 6.09 -1.97
CA ASP A 91 20.48 5.95 -2.81
C ASP A 91 20.05 5.35 -4.17
N ARG A 92 19.79 6.24 -5.13
CA ARG A 92 19.25 5.83 -6.44
C ARG A 92 20.23 4.96 -7.21
N GLU A 93 21.54 5.20 -7.10
CA GLU A 93 22.56 4.44 -7.79
C GLU A 93 22.61 3.00 -7.28
N GLU A 94 22.65 2.82 -5.98
CA GLU A 94 22.62 1.50 -5.34
C GLU A 94 21.30 0.75 -5.65
N ILE A 95 20.16 1.42 -5.61
CA ILE A 95 18.87 0.80 -5.96
C ILE A 95 18.84 0.36 -7.43
N LEU A 96 19.33 1.18 -8.34
CA LEU A 96 19.42 0.79 -9.77
C LEU A 96 20.37 -0.39 -9.96
N ARG A 97 21.51 -0.42 -9.28
CA ARG A 97 22.43 -1.56 -9.31
C ARG A 97 21.74 -2.85 -8.86
N ARG A 98 20.99 -2.82 -7.75
CA ARG A 98 20.20 -3.97 -7.29
C ARG A 98 19.12 -4.38 -8.29
N ALA A 99 18.43 -3.42 -8.88
CA ALA A 99 17.42 -3.69 -9.91
C ALA A 99 18.01 -4.40 -11.13
N MET A 100 19.21 -4.01 -11.57
CA MET A 100 19.89 -4.68 -12.69
C MET A 100 20.32 -6.10 -12.33
N LEU A 101 20.82 -6.36 -11.11
CA LEU A 101 21.12 -7.72 -10.64
C LEU A 101 19.88 -8.62 -10.65
N LEU A 102 18.71 -8.07 -10.27
CA LEU A 102 17.45 -8.79 -10.32
C LEU A 102 17.05 -9.11 -11.78
N ARG A 103 17.21 -8.15 -12.68
CA ARG A 103 16.95 -8.34 -14.13
C ARG A 103 17.87 -9.40 -14.73
N ASP A 104 19.16 -9.37 -14.45
CA ASP A 104 20.13 -10.35 -14.93
C ASP A 104 19.80 -11.75 -14.45
N LYS A 105 19.46 -11.89 -13.17
CA LYS A 105 19.16 -13.21 -12.56
C LYS A 105 17.96 -13.92 -13.18
N TYR A 106 16.95 -13.16 -13.58
CA TYR A 106 15.68 -13.71 -14.10
C TYR A 106 15.45 -13.42 -15.59
N ASP A 107 16.46 -12.99 -16.30
CA ASP A 107 16.41 -12.64 -17.74
C ASP A 107 15.26 -11.67 -18.07
N LEU A 108 15.17 -10.59 -17.30
CA LEU A 108 14.13 -9.56 -17.43
C LEU A 108 14.63 -8.33 -18.21
N HIS A 109 15.25 -8.57 -19.37
CA HIS A 109 15.87 -7.52 -20.17
C HIS A 109 14.89 -6.86 -21.16
N ASP A 110 13.79 -7.53 -21.48
CA ASP A 110 12.72 -6.97 -22.31
C ASP A 110 11.75 -6.16 -21.44
N TYR A 111 12.04 -4.85 -21.29
CA TYR A 111 11.21 -3.92 -20.52
C TYR A 111 11.11 -2.56 -21.19
N ALA A 112 10.02 -1.84 -20.97
CA ALA A 112 9.76 -0.54 -21.56
C ALA A 112 9.86 0.59 -20.51
N GLY A 113 10.62 1.64 -20.84
CA GLY A 113 10.83 2.79 -19.95
C GLY A 113 11.89 2.54 -18.88
N GLU A 114 11.67 3.06 -17.67
CA GLU A 114 12.63 2.96 -16.57
C GLU A 114 12.61 1.60 -15.88
N PRO A 115 13.77 1.09 -15.42
CA PRO A 115 13.88 -0.18 -14.70
C PRO A 115 13.32 -0.13 -13.28
N MET A 116 13.22 1.06 -12.69
CA MET A 116 12.71 1.35 -11.35
C MET A 116 11.86 2.61 -11.36
N GLU A 117 10.83 2.64 -10.53
CA GLU A 117 10.08 3.85 -10.20
C GLU A 117 10.43 4.31 -8.78
N PHE A 118 10.80 5.58 -8.65
CA PHE A 118 11.16 6.21 -7.39
C PHE A 118 10.06 7.19 -6.97
N HIS A 119 9.39 6.89 -5.88
CA HIS A 119 8.33 7.77 -5.36
C HIS A 119 8.90 8.89 -4.48
N PRO A 120 8.25 10.07 -4.45
CA PRO A 120 8.73 11.21 -3.66
C PRO A 120 8.88 10.93 -2.16
N THR A 121 8.15 9.94 -1.64
CA THR A 121 8.20 9.52 -0.24
C THR A 121 9.40 8.62 0.10
N GLY A 122 10.14 8.14 -0.90
CA GLY A 122 11.19 7.14 -0.73
C GLY A 122 10.71 5.68 -0.90
N ALA A 123 9.42 5.47 -1.16
CA ALA A 123 8.93 4.19 -1.64
C ALA A 123 9.43 3.92 -3.08
N LEU A 124 9.52 2.66 -3.44
CA LEU A 124 10.05 2.19 -4.71
C LEU A 124 9.07 1.21 -5.35
N THR A 125 9.04 1.17 -6.67
CA THR A 125 8.38 0.10 -7.41
C THR A 125 9.36 -0.48 -8.43
N PHE A 126 9.58 -1.80 -8.39
CA PHE A 126 10.28 -2.54 -9.44
C PHE A 126 9.23 -3.07 -10.42
N PRO A 127 9.03 -2.42 -11.57
CA PRO A 127 8.12 -2.89 -12.60
C PRO A 127 8.82 -3.94 -13.45
N VAL A 128 8.39 -5.20 -13.39
CA VAL A 128 9.04 -6.29 -14.14
C VAL A 128 9.13 -5.97 -15.64
N LEU A 129 8.04 -5.46 -16.19
CA LEU A 129 7.94 -5.06 -17.61
C LEU A 129 8.37 -3.61 -17.88
N GLY A 130 8.89 -2.90 -16.88
CA GLY A 130 9.26 -1.49 -16.97
C GLY A 130 8.10 -0.51 -16.75
N THR A 131 8.44 0.75 -16.50
CA THR A 131 7.45 1.79 -16.15
C THR A 131 6.48 2.10 -17.29
N ALA A 132 6.94 2.03 -18.54
CA ALA A 132 6.19 2.40 -19.74
C ALA A 132 5.50 1.21 -20.46
N ALA A 133 5.51 0.01 -19.87
CA ALA A 133 4.81 -1.15 -20.43
C ALA A 133 3.29 -0.89 -20.52
N LYS A 134 2.66 -1.42 -21.56
CA LYS A 134 1.22 -1.28 -21.78
C LYS A 134 0.42 -1.95 -20.67
N ILE A 135 -0.76 -1.43 -20.40
CA ILE A 135 -1.61 -1.95 -19.33
C ILE A 135 -2.04 -3.40 -19.59
N GLU A 136 -2.30 -3.75 -20.84
CA GLU A 136 -2.69 -5.09 -21.27
C GLU A 136 -1.59 -6.10 -20.96
N ASP A 137 -0.33 -5.75 -21.27
CA ASP A 137 0.85 -6.58 -20.99
C ASP A 137 1.05 -6.75 -19.47
N LYS A 138 0.89 -5.67 -18.70
CA LYS A 138 0.97 -5.70 -17.24
C LYS A 138 -0.08 -6.63 -16.63
N LEU A 139 -1.33 -6.57 -17.11
CA LEU A 139 -2.44 -7.39 -16.60
C LEU A 139 -2.29 -8.87 -16.95
N SER A 140 -1.74 -9.18 -18.13
CA SER A 140 -1.57 -10.55 -18.62
C SER A 140 -0.28 -11.23 -18.16
N TYR A 141 0.69 -10.48 -17.64
CA TYR A 141 2.03 -10.98 -17.30
C TYR A 141 2.01 -12.09 -16.24
N ASP A 142 1.32 -11.86 -15.14
CA ASP A 142 1.38 -12.70 -13.94
C ASP A 142 0.11 -12.54 -13.08
N PRO A 143 -1.08 -12.91 -13.64
CA PRO A 143 -2.37 -12.63 -13.00
C PRO A 143 -2.56 -13.37 -11.68
N ASP A 144 -1.94 -14.55 -11.51
CA ASP A 144 -1.97 -15.37 -10.30
C ASP A 144 -0.76 -15.15 -9.37
N ARG A 145 0.13 -14.21 -9.73
CA ARG A 145 1.39 -13.88 -9.01
C ARG A 145 2.41 -15.04 -8.95
N ALA A 146 2.22 -16.12 -9.70
CA ALA A 146 3.08 -17.30 -9.61
C ALA A 146 4.53 -17.00 -9.99
N LYS A 147 4.77 -16.24 -11.06
CA LYS A 147 6.12 -15.87 -11.49
C LYS A 147 6.81 -15.01 -10.42
N ARG A 148 6.13 -14.00 -9.88
CA ARG A 148 6.69 -13.10 -8.86
C ARG A 148 6.90 -13.80 -7.52
N ARG A 149 6.08 -14.78 -7.15
CA ARG A 149 6.33 -15.62 -5.96
C ARG A 149 7.64 -16.40 -6.06
N VAL A 150 8.01 -16.88 -7.24
CA VAL A 150 9.32 -17.53 -7.45
C VAL A 150 10.49 -16.55 -7.27
N MET A 151 10.31 -15.31 -7.69
CA MET A 151 11.34 -14.27 -7.56
C MET A 151 11.42 -13.69 -6.13
N TYR A 152 10.33 -13.70 -5.39
CA TYR A 152 10.14 -12.98 -4.14
C TYR A 152 11.24 -13.22 -3.08
N PRO A 153 11.70 -14.45 -2.80
CA PRO A 153 12.76 -14.69 -1.82
C PRO A 153 14.05 -13.94 -2.17
N TYR A 154 14.43 -13.95 -3.45
CA TYR A 154 15.62 -13.24 -3.91
C TYR A 154 15.45 -11.71 -3.89
N VAL A 155 14.26 -11.21 -4.24
CA VAL A 155 13.96 -9.78 -4.13
C VAL A 155 14.08 -9.31 -2.69
N LYS A 156 13.56 -10.08 -1.73
CA LYS A 156 13.70 -9.78 -0.28
C LYS A 156 15.16 -9.79 0.19
N GLU A 157 15.95 -10.74 -0.27
CA GLU A 157 17.37 -10.80 0.05
C GLU A 157 18.11 -9.58 -0.50
N LEU A 158 17.86 -9.24 -1.77
CA LEU A 158 18.53 -8.16 -2.47
C LEU A 158 18.15 -6.77 -1.91
N PHE A 159 16.89 -6.61 -1.48
CA PHE A 159 16.35 -5.37 -0.88
C PHE A 159 16.05 -5.57 0.62
N HIS A 160 16.97 -6.19 1.34
CA HIS A 160 16.82 -6.57 2.76
C HIS A 160 16.56 -5.40 3.72
N ASP A 161 16.88 -4.18 3.33
CA ASP A 161 16.64 -2.92 4.01
C ASP A 161 15.25 -2.33 3.73
N TYR A 162 14.45 -3.00 2.90
CA TYR A 162 13.08 -2.65 2.55
C TYR A 162 12.09 -3.74 2.96
N ASN A 163 10.86 -3.33 3.27
CA ASN A 163 9.71 -4.24 3.22
C ASN A 163 9.28 -4.38 1.76
N VAL A 164 9.41 -5.61 1.24
CA VAL A 164 9.08 -5.95 -0.14
C VAL A 164 7.71 -6.61 -0.21
N MET A 165 6.87 -6.15 -1.11
CA MET A 165 5.55 -6.71 -1.40
C MET A 165 5.42 -7.04 -2.89
N ILE A 166 4.64 -8.08 -3.21
CA ILE A 166 4.24 -8.37 -4.58
C ILE A 166 3.10 -7.42 -4.94
N GLY A 167 3.45 -6.24 -5.47
CA GLY A 167 2.51 -5.16 -5.75
C GLY A 167 1.91 -5.21 -7.15
N GLY A 168 0.77 -4.59 -7.32
CA GLY A 168 0.14 -4.39 -8.62
C GLY A 168 -0.03 -5.66 -9.45
N SER A 169 -0.12 -5.51 -10.78
CA SER A 169 -0.27 -6.63 -11.72
C SER A 169 1.07 -7.25 -12.18
N SER A 170 2.17 -6.49 -12.13
CA SER A 170 3.47 -6.92 -12.67
C SER A 170 4.67 -6.24 -11.98
N SER A 171 4.55 -5.92 -10.69
CA SER A 171 5.60 -5.21 -9.96
C SER A 171 5.88 -5.79 -8.58
N PHE A 172 6.99 -5.36 -7.98
CA PHE A 172 7.23 -5.41 -6.55
C PHE A 172 7.21 -3.99 -6.01
N ASP A 173 6.47 -3.77 -4.94
CA ASP A 173 6.50 -2.52 -4.19
C ASP A 173 7.41 -2.67 -2.99
N MET A 174 8.14 -1.62 -2.66
CA MET A 174 9.14 -1.64 -1.60
C MET A 174 9.06 -0.34 -0.82
N VAL A 175 9.09 -0.46 0.50
CA VAL A 175 9.16 0.71 1.40
C VAL A 175 10.28 0.48 2.41
N PRO A 176 10.95 1.55 2.89
CA PRO A 176 12.00 1.39 3.90
C PRO A 176 11.53 0.52 5.06
N GLY A 177 12.38 -0.35 5.60
CA GLY A 177 12.00 -1.48 6.46
C GLY A 177 11.20 -1.14 7.72
N GLN A 178 11.26 0.11 8.21
CA GLN A 178 10.45 0.58 9.33
C GLN A 178 9.00 0.94 8.94
N TYR A 179 8.67 0.99 7.64
CA TYR A 179 7.34 1.31 7.14
C TYR A 179 6.63 0.05 6.61
N GLY A 180 5.33 0.16 6.43
CA GLY A 180 4.43 -0.90 6.01
C GLY A 180 3.08 -0.75 6.69
N LYS A 181 2.04 -1.36 6.16
CA LYS A 181 0.67 -1.18 6.69
C LYS A 181 0.56 -1.55 8.18
N LEU A 182 1.18 -2.66 8.61
CA LEU A 182 1.17 -3.09 10.01
C LEU A 182 1.86 -2.08 10.93
N ASN A 183 3.08 -1.67 10.56
CA ASN A 183 3.86 -0.71 11.37
C ASN A 183 3.14 0.63 11.46
N ALA A 184 2.55 1.08 10.37
CA ALA A 184 1.78 2.32 10.30
C ALA A 184 0.51 2.26 11.16
N LEU A 185 -0.22 1.14 11.10
CA LEU A 185 -1.41 0.94 11.93
C LEU A 185 -1.04 0.91 13.42
N ARG A 186 0.03 0.22 13.81
CA ARG A 186 0.52 0.21 15.19
C ARG A 186 0.97 1.59 15.67
N ARG A 187 1.62 2.37 14.81
CA ARG A 187 1.96 3.77 15.10
C ARG A 187 0.69 4.59 15.40
N TYR A 188 -0.34 4.44 14.57
CA TYR A 188 -1.63 5.09 14.75
C TYR A 188 -2.31 4.65 16.07
N LEU A 189 -2.38 3.34 16.34
CA LEU A 189 -2.95 2.81 17.57
C LEU A 189 -2.23 3.38 18.82
N LYS A 190 -0.90 3.39 18.80
CA LYS A 190 -0.10 3.98 19.89
C LYS A 190 -0.44 5.45 20.13
N MET A 191 -0.63 6.24 19.08
CA MET A 191 -1.04 7.66 19.19
C MET A 191 -2.42 7.82 19.83
N GLN A 192 -3.31 6.83 19.64
CA GLN A 192 -4.65 6.78 20.24
C GLN A 192 -4.65 6.15 21.64
N GLY A 193 -3.50 5.73 22.19
CA GLY A 193 -3.43 4.98 23.46
C GLY A 193 -4.05 3.60 23.38
N LEU A 194 -4.02 2.96 22.21
CA LEU A 194 -4.63 1.67 21.90
C LEU A 194 -3.56 0.62 21.54
N THR A 195 -3.99 -0.65 21.50
CA THR A 195 -3.17 -1.81 21.15
C THR A 195 -3.79 -2.60 20.00
N ASP A 196 -3.09 -3.62 19.50
CA ASP A 196 -3.59 -4.53 18.46
C ASP A 196 -4.93 -5.20 18.85
N GLU A 197 -5.24 -5.34 20.16
CA GLU A 197 -6.51 -5.89 20.65
C GLU A 197 -7.72 -4.99 20.38
N ASN A 198 -7.49 -3.71 20.09
CA ASN A 198 -8.53 -2.71 19.87
C ASN A 198 -8.88 -2.49 18.40
N VAL A 199 -8.25 -3.22 17.47
CA VAL A 199 -8.45 -3.05 16.03
C VAL A 199 -8.86 -4.34 15.35
N ILE A 200 -9.74 -4.22 14.36
CA ILE A 200 -9.98 -5.24 13.34
C ILE A 200 -9.44 -4.66 12.03
N TYR A 201 -8.61 -5.43 11.35
CA TYR A 201 -8.15 -5.09 10.00
C TYR A 201 -8.91 -5.91 8.96
N CYS A 202 -9.37 -5.27 7.91
CA CYS A 202 -10.03 -5.87 6.75
C CYS A 202 -9.19 -5.60 5.51
N GLY A 203 -8.76 -6.67 4.86
CA GLY A 203 -7.96 -6.63 3.64
C GLY A 203 -8.16 -7.90 2.82
N ASP A 204 -7.55 -7.98 1.66
CA ASP A 204 -7.66 -9.13 0.73
C ASP A 204 -6.32 -9.82 0.45
N ASP A 205 -5.19 -9.26 0.88
CA ASP A 205 -3.84 -9.69 0.51
C ASP A 205 -2.99 -10.14 1.71
N TYR A 206 -3.42 -11.22 2.38
CA TYR A 206 -2.75 -11.82 3.56
C TYR A 206 -1.74 -12.93 3.19
N HIS A 207 -1.46 -13.13 1.90
CA HIS A 207 -0.56 -14.19 1.44
C HIS A 207 0.91 -13.78 1.58
N GLU A 208 1.82 -14.74 1.47
CA GLU A 208 3.25 -14.45 1.40
C GLU A 208 3.55 -13.47 0.26
N GLY A 209 4.21 -12.38 0.59
CA GLY A 209 4.44 -11.26 -0.31
C GLY A 209 3.27 -10.30 -0.45
N GLY A 210 2.16 -10.54 0.25
CA GLY A 210 1.05 -9.59 0.36
C GLY A 210 1.41 -8.37 1.20
N ASN A 211 0.55 -7.37 1.14
CA ASN A 211 0.79 -6.09 1.83
C ASN A 211 -0.10 -5.86 3.05
N ASP A 212 -1.04 -6.76 3.33
CA ASP A 212 -1.92 -6.69 4.51
C ASP A 212 -1.29 -7.34 5.74
N PRO A 213 -1.56 -6.79 6.96
CA PRO A 213 -0.97 -7.29 8.21
C PRO A 213 -1.49 -8.65 8.65
#